data_8911176cda747df55b73befe2a21eaf8
#
_entry.id   8911176cda747df55b73befe2a21eaf8
#
_cell.length_a   1.000
_cell.length_b   1.000
_cell.length_c   1.000
_cell.angle_alpha   90.00
_cell.angle_beta   90.00
_cell.angle_gamma   90.00
#
_symmetry.space_group_name_H-M   'P 1'
#
loop_
_entity.id
_entity.type
_entity.pdbx_description
1 polymer ?
#
loop_
_entity_poly.entity_id
_entity_poly.type
_entity_poly.pdbx_seq_one_letter_code
_entity_poly.pdbx_strand_id
1 'polypeptide(L)'
;AVDNSFNVLRTRIDRFGVVQPNIQSLEDKMGRIMVELPGIKEPERVRKLLQGSANLEFWETYNAKDVASYLQSADAKLRAILATTEDAAEATDSVAAEAPAVAQATSTTDSLAAALKGESKTQAADLEQIKKEHPLLAVLQVNPSGQGPVVGYANYKDTADINKYLSMPEIQAEMPKDLRLKWGVSPFEYDPKAQTFELYAIKSTERNGRAPLEGDVVVNAKDEFDHYGKPAVSMSMNTDGARRWAQLTKQNVGKAIAIVLDGYVYSAPNVNQEITGGNSQITGHFTPEQAKDLANVLKSGKMPAPAHIVQEDIVGPSLGQASINAGIMSFVVALILLMIYMCSMYGFIPGM
;
A
#
# COMPACT_ATOMS: atom_id res chain seq x y z
N ALA A 1 16.70 -19.39 -7.38
CA ALA A 1 15.67 -18.42 -6.99
C ALA A 1 14.98 -18.88 -5.69
N VAL A 2 14.47 -20.11 -5.63
CA VAL A 2 13.72 -20.63 -4.47
C VAL A 2 14.55 -20.57 -3.18
N ASP A 3 15.80 -21.03 -3.21
CA ASP A 3 16.69 -21.02 -2.04
C ASP A 3 16.96 -19.61 -1.51
N ASN A 4 17.13 -18.67 -2.44
CA ASN A 4 17.30 -17.26 -2.05
C ASN A 4 16.03 -16.69 -1.43
N SER A 5 14.86 -17.01 -2.00
CA SER A 5 13.57 -16.59 -1.42
C SER A 5 13.34 -17.23 -0.05
N PHE A 6 13.73 -18.51 0.14
CA PHE A 6 13.71 -19.20 1.42
C PHE A 6 14.56 -18.47 2.47
N ASN A 7 15.80 -18.12 2.13
CA ASN A 7 16.69 -17.39 3.04
C ASN A 7 16.16 -16.00 3.41
N VAL A 8 15.56 -15.28 2.44
CA VAL A 8 14.94 -13.98 2.70
C VAL A 8 13.72 -14.12 3.61
N LEU A 9 12.84 -15.10 3.34
CA LEU A 9 11.68 -15.39 4.20
C LEU A 9 12.11 -15.76 5.63
N ARG A 10 13.10 -16.64 5.78
CA ARG A 10 13.65 -17.00 7.08
C ARG A 10 14.16 -15.78 7.83
N THR A 11 14.95 -14.94 7.17
CA THR A 11 15.48 -13.72 7.77
C THR A 11 14.37 -12.75 8.20
N ARG A 12 13.28 -12.64 7.43
CA ARG A 12 12.11 -11.81 7.79
C ARG A 12 11.41 -12.35 9.03
N ILE A 13 11.16 -13.64 9.06
CA ILE A 13 10.45 -14.31 10.18
C ILE A 13 11.26 -14.23 11.46
N ASP A 14 12.57 -14.49 11.40
CA ASP A 14 13.47 -14.38 12.56
C ASP A 14 13.47 -12.98 13.17
N ARG A 15 13.38 -11.94 12.33
CA ARG A 15 13.33 -10.53 12.78
C ARG A 15 11.97 -10.07 13.27
N PHE A 16 10.92 -10.76 12.84
CA PHE A 16 9.58 -10.48 13.33
C PHE A 16 9.39 -10.85 14.81
N GLY A 17 10.30 -11.65 15.36
CA GLY A 17 10.31 -12.01 16.77
C GLY A 17 9.35 -13.14 17.12
N VAL A 18 9.01 -13.98 16.15
CA VAL A 18 8.25 -15.21 16.40
C VAL A 18 9.12 -16.20 17.15
N VAL A 19 8.58 -16.76 18.22
CA VAL A 19 9.29 -17.77 19.03
C VAL A 19 9.24 -19.09 18.30
N GLN A 20 10.42 -19.62 17.94
CA GLN A 20 10.60 -20.94 17.31
C GLN A 20 9.76 -21.15 16.02
N PRO A 21 9.96 -20.34 14.98
CA PRO A 21 9.31 -20.58 13.70
C PRO A 21 9.85 -21.87 13.07
N ASN A 22 8.97 -22.66 12.47
CA ASN A 22 9.35 -23.80 11.67
C ASN A 22 9.20 -23.45 10.18
N ILE A 23 10.32 -23.51 9.44
CA ILE A 23 10.36 -23.15 8.03
C ILE A 23 11.01 -24.30 7.28
N GLN A 24 10.28 -24.93 6.37
CA GLN A 24 10.74 -26.08 5.62
C GLN A 24 10.43 -25.93 4.13
N SER A 25 11.39 -26.29 3.28
CA SER A 25 11.14 -26.45 1.85
C SER A 25 10.51 -27.82 1.62
N LEU A 26 9.38 -27.84 0.90
CA LEU A 26 8.70 -29.11 0.56
C LEU A 26 9.38 -29.74 -0.66
N GLU A 27 10.10 -30.84 -0.45
CA GLU A 27 10.85 -31.55 -1.51
C GLU A 27 9.92 -32.15 -2.57
N ASP A 28 8.71 -32.57 -2.19
CA ASP A 28 7.74 -33.18 -3.09
C ASP A 28 7.10 -32.18 -4.08
N LYS A 29 7.19 -30.88 -3.83
CA LYS A 29 6.56 -29.83 -4.65
C LYS A 29 7.52 -28.68 -4.85
N MET A 30 8.20 -28.65 -6.00
CA MET A 30 9.15 -27.60 -6.34
C MET A 30 8.56 -26.20 -6.11
N GLY A 31 9.28 -25.37 -5.34
CA GLY A 31 8.92 -23.99 -5.10
C GLY A 31 7.91 -23.75 -3.99
N ARG A 32 7.55 -24.75 -3.19
CA ARG A 32 6.71 -24.57 -2.01
C ARG A 32 7.52 -24.57 -0.72
N ILE A 33 7.20 -23.63 0.14
CA ILE A 33 7.80 -23.44 1.45
C ILE A 33 6.67 -23.54 2.48
N MET A 34 6.82 -24.41 3.45
CA MET A 34 5.93 -24.50 4.60
C MET A 34 6.48 -23.60 5.70
N VAL A 35 5.61 -22.81 6.30
CA VAL A 35 5.94 -21.86 7.36
C VAL A 35 4.93 -22.03 8.48
N GLU A 36 5.42 -22.41 9.65
CA GLU A 36 4.61 -22.52 10.87
C GLU A 36 5.08 -21.46 11.87
N LEU A 37 4.14 -20.65 12.33
CA LEU A 37 4.42 -19.49 13.15
C LEU A 37 3.57 -19.55 14.43
N PRO A 38 4.09 -20.16 15.50
CA PRO A 38 3.34 -20.28 16.75
C PRO A 38 3.21 -18.92 17.46
N GLY A 39 2.06 -18.70 18.09
CA GLY A 39 1.83 -17.57 18.99
C GLY A 39 1.64 -16.20 18.31
N ILE A 40 1.34 -16.16 17.03
CA ILE A 40 1.06 -14.91 16.31
C ILE A 40 -0.26 -14.29 16.76
N LYS A 41 -0.20 -13.02 17.13
CA LYS A 41 -1.39 -12.22 17.51
C LYS A 41 -2.04 -11.54 16.33
N GLU A 42 -1.27 -11.20 15.28
CA GLU A 42 -1.69 -10.42 14.12
C GLU A 42 -1.38 -11.14 12.80
N PRO A 43 -2.20 -12.14 12.40
CA PRO A 43 -1.92 -12.95 11.20
C PRO A 43 -1.92 -12.12 9.92
N GLU A 44 -2.78 -11.11 9.81
CA GLU A 44 -2.85 -10.21 8.65
C GLU A 44 -1.55 -9.43 8.40
N ARG A 45 -0.92 -8.96 9.46
CA ARG A 45 0.36 -8.24 9.40
C ARG A 45 1.47 -9.15 8.89
N VAL A 46 1.51 -10.38 9.41
CA VAL A 46 2.48 -11.39 8.97
C VAL A 46 2.27 -11.76 7.50
N ARG A 47 1.02 -11.95 7.09
CA ARG A 47 0.67 -12.23 5.69
C ARG A 47 1.21 -11.16 4.76
N LYS A 48 0.99 -9.88 5.06
CA LYS A 48 1.52 -8.75 4.28
C LYS A 48 3.05 -8.76 4.20
N LEU A 49 3.73 -9.05 5.31
CA LEU A 49 5.19 -9.11 5.35
C LEU A 49 5.77 -10.29 4.56
N LEU A 50 5.12 -11.45 4.58
CA LEU A 50 5.57 -12.62 3.84
C LEU A 50 5.32 -12.52 2.34
N GLN A 51 4.20 -11.93 1.94
CA GLN A 51 3.86 -11.73 0.53
C GLN A 51 4.58 -10.54 -0.10
N GLY A 52 4.98 -9.54 0.69
CA GLY A 52 5.69 -8.35 0.21
C GLY A 52 6.99 -8.74 -0.50
N SER A 53 7.17 -8.29 -1.73
CA SER A 53 8.40 -8.54 -2.50
C SER A 53 9.59 -7.74 -1.96
N ALA A 54 9.33 -6.69 -1.17
CA ALA A 54 10.30 -5.70 -0.71
C ALA A 54 11.02 -5.00 -1.87
N ASN A 55 10.31 -4.79 -2.95
CA ASN A 55 10.83 -4.05 -4.09
C ASN A 55 10.81 -2.55 -3.79
N LEU A 56 11.88 -2.08 -3.16
CA LEU A 56 12.10 -0.65 -2.89
C LEU A 56 12.58 0.04 -4.14
N GLU A 57 11.98 1.15 -4.46
CA GLU A 57 12.26 1.96 -5.65
C GLU A 57 12.26 3.44 -5.28
N PHE A 58 13.22 4.19 -5.82
CA PHE A 58 13.30 5.64 -5.68
C PHE A 58 13.02 6.29 -7.02
N TRP A 59 11.99 7.12 -7.07
CA TRP A 59 11.50 7.72 -8.29
C TRP A 59 11.55 9.24 -8.24
N GLU A 60 11.94 9.85 -9.34
CA GLU A 60 11.69 11.27 -9.54
C GLU A 60 10.18 11.54 -9.60
N THR A 61 9.76 12.74 -9.26
CA THR A 61 8.35 13.11 -9.23
C THR A 61 8.05 14.27 -10.18
N TYR A 62 6.82 14.30 -10.65
CA TYR A 62 6.21 15.48 -11.26
C TYR A 62 5.62 16.39 -10.20
N ASN A 63 5.52 17.69 -10.48
CA ASN A 63 4.64 18.55 -9.70
C ASN A 63 3.18 18.36 -10.16
N ALA A 64 2.25 18.45 -9.22
CA ALA A 64 0.82 18.31 -9.51
C ALA A 64 0.35 19.29 -10.60
N LYS A 65 0.90 20.52 -10.61
CA LYS A 65 0.62 21.53 -11.62
C LYS A 65 0.94 21.06 -13.04
N ASP A 66 2.04 20.34 -13.22
CA ASP A 66 2.49 19.89 -14.54
C ASP A 66 1.61 18.75 -15.09
N VAL A 67 0.94 18.01 -14.19
CA VAL A 67 0.08 16.87 -14.52
C VAL A 67 -1.40 17.25 -14.63
N ALA A 68 -1.81 18.34 -14.01
CA ALA A 68 -3.21 18.77 -13.96
C ALA A 68 -3.85 18.93 -15.35
N SER A 69 -3.12 19.48 -16.33
CA SER A 69 -3.60 19.63 -17.71
C SER A 69 -3.85 18.28 -18.39
N TYR A 70 -3.00 17.29 -18.14
CA TYR A 70 -3.16 15.93 -18.69
C TYR A 70 -4.36 15.23 -18.06
N LEU A 71 -4.61 15.40 -16.77
CA LEU A 71 -5.78 14.83 -16.10
C LEU A 71 -7.09 15.45 -16.63
N GLN A 72 -7.10 16.76 -16.95
CA GLN A 72 -8.24 17.41 -17.58
C GLN A 72 -8.49 16.90 -19.01
N SER A 73 -7.44 16.72 -19.80
CA SER A 73 -7.56 16.14 -21.15
C SER A 73 -8.05 14.69 -21.09
N ALA A 74 -7.56 13.93 -20.13
CA ALA A 74 -7.99 12.56 -19.87
C ALA A 74 -9.47 12.48 -19.49
N ASP A 75 -9.95 13.39 -18.63
CA ASP A 75 -11.36 13.48 -18.23
C ASP A 75 -12.27 13.80 -19.43
N ALA A 76 -11.90 14.79 -20.25
CA ALA A 76 -12.64 15.15 -21.46
C ALA A 76 -12.73 13.97 -22.46
N LYS A 77 -11.64 13.21 -22.61
CA LYS A 77 -11.60 12.06 -23.49
C LYS A 77 -12.40 10.88 -22.93
N LEU A 78 -12.32 10.65 -21.64
CA LEU A 78 -13.12 9.63 -20.95
C LEU A 78 -14.61 9.88 -21.07
N ARG A 79 -15.02 11.15 -20.94
CA ARG A 79 -16.41 11.59 -21.20
C ARG A 79 -16.86 11.23 -22.62
N ALA A 80 -16.03 11.48 -23.64
CA ALA A 80 -16.35 11.14 -25.02
C ALA A 80 -16.48 9.63 -25.24
N ILE A 81 -15.61 8.83 -24.61
CA ILE A 81 -15.66 7.36 -24.70
C ILE A 81 -16.92 6.82 -24.01
N LEU A 82 -17.27 7.31 -22.84
CA LEU A 82 -18.45 6.87 -22.10
C LEU A 82 -19.76 7.26 -22.85
N ALA A 83 -19.82 8.45 -23.42
CA ALA A 83 -20.95 8.90 -24.24
C ALA A 83 -21.16 7.99 -25.46
N THR A 84 -20.09 7.61 -26.16
CA THR A 84 -20.18 6.68 -27.31
C THR A 84 -20.56 5.26 -26.89
N THR A 85 -20.26 4.88 -25.67
CA THR A 85 -20.63 3.54 -25.14
C THR A 85 -22.09 3.50 -24.68
N GLU A 86 -22.62 4.60 -24.14
CA GLU A 86 -24.05 4.75 -23.81
C GLU A 86 -24.91 4.79 -25.08
N ASP A 87 -24.50 5.57 -26.09
CA ASP A 87 -25.18 5.61 -27.39
C ASP A 87 -25.19 4.24 -28.11
N ALA A 88 -24.15 3.44 -27.96
CA ALA A 88 -24.10 2.08 -28.52
C ALA A 88 -24.99 1.10 -27.75
N ALA A 89 -25.27 1.34 -26.48
CA ALA A 89 -26.17 0.53 -25.66
C ALA A 89 -27.65 0.90 -25.90
N GLU A 90 -27.95 2.18 -26.19
CA GLU A 90 -29.30 2.63 -26.56
C GLU A 90 -29.64 2.36 -28.04
N ALA A 91 -28.65 2.18 -28.92
CA ALA A 91 -28.85 1.91 -30.34
C ALA A 91 -29.38 0.48 -30.68
N THR A 92 -29.58 -0.35 -29.65
CA THR A 92 -30.29 -1.66 -29.84
C THR A 92 -31.80 -1.55 -29.69
N ASP A 93 -32.36 -0.38 -29.35
CA ASP A 93 -33.80 -0.23 -29.16
C ASP A 93 -34.38 1.15 -29.60
N SER A 94 -34.00 1.67 -30.74
CA SER A 94 -34.88 2.55 -31.57
C SER A 94 -34.10 3.30 -32.65
N VAL A 95 -34.63 3.13 -33.87
CA VAL A 95 -34.32 3.94 -35.06
C VAL A 95 -35.10 5.27 -34.96
N ALA A 96 -34.46 6.40 -35.02
CA ALA A 96 -34.75 7.58 -35.83
C ALA A 96 -34.27 8.96 -35.27
N ALA A 97 -33.45 9.60 -36.07
CA ALA A 97 -33.46 11.02 -36.49
C ALA A 97 -32.90 12.14 -35.55
N GLU A 98 -31.88 12.71 -36.13
CA GLU A 98 -31.57 14.14 -36.31
C GLU A 98 -30.60 14.86 -35.37
N ALA A 99 -29.53 15.35 -36.03
CA ALA A 99 -28.45 16.22 -35.55
C ALA A 99 -28.80 17.71 -35.75
N PRO A 100 -27.89 18.68 -35.56
CA PRO A 100 -27.00 19.02 -34.45
C PRO A 100 -27.09 20.52 -34.02
N ALA A 101 -26.51 20.90 -32.91
CA ALA A 101 -26.12 22.30 -32.64
C ALA A 101 -24.89 22.42 -31.76
N VAL A 102 -23.89 23.04 -32.32
CA VAL A 102 -22.65 23.50 -31.73
C VAL A 102 -22.93 24.65 -30.77
N ALA A 103 -22.44 24.60 -29.53
CA ALA A 103 -22.31 25.75 -28.67
C ALA A 103 -21.05 25.72 -27.83
N GLN A 104 -20.37 26.84 -27.88
CA GLN A 104 -19.05 27.19 -27.38
C GLN A 104 -18.84 26.97 -25.89
N ALA A 105 -17.61 26.50 -25.57
CA ALA A 105 -17.06 26.46 -24.24
C ALA A 105 -16.79 27.86 -23.67
N THR A 106 -17.35 28.15 -22.52
CA THR A 106 -16.89 29.23 -21.64
C THR A 106 -16.54 28.66 -20.27
N SER A 107 -15.38 29.07 -19.83
CA SER A 107 -14.68 28.74 -18.56
C SER A 107 -15.59 28.65 -17.34
N THR A 108 -15.59 27.48 -16.68
CA THR A 108 -16.32 27.20 -15.44
C THR A 108 -15.42 26.68 -14.34
N THR A 109 -14.39 27.46 -13.98
CA THR A 109 -13.57 27.18 -12.79
C THR A 109 -14.20 27.67 -11.48
N ASP A 110 -15.20 28.57 -11.57
CA ASP A 110 -15.85 29.18 -10.39
C ASP A 110 -17.11 28.43 -9.90
N SER A 111 -17.72 27.59 -10.73
CA SER A 111 -18.96 26.89 -10.38
C SER A 111 -18.77 25.70 -9.44
N LEU A 112 -17.60 25.06 -9.44
CA LEU A 112 -17.33 23.87 -8.61
C LEU A 112 -17.14 24.21 -7.13
N ALA A 113 -16.63 25.40 -6.82
CA ALA A 113 -16.43 25.88 -5.45
C ALA A 113 -17.74 26.32 -4.77
N ALA A 114 -18.75 26.68 -5.55
CA ALA A 114 -20.07 27.12 -5.06
C ALA A 114 -21.01 25.93 -4.77
N ALA A 115 -20.89 24.82 -5.50
CA ALA A 115 -21.75 23.64 -5.35
C ALA A 115 -21.47 22.83 -4.06
N LEU A 116 -20.30 23.01 -3.44
CA LEU A 116 -19.90 22.29 -2.22
C LEU A 116 -20.45 22.88 -0.89
N LYS A 117 -21.28 23.94 -0.94
CA LYS A 117 -21.79 24.63 0.27
C LYS A 117 -23.30 24.54 0.54
N GLY A 118 -24.07 23.76 -0.21
CA GLY A 118 -25.55 23.70 -0.07
C GLY A 118 -26.11 22.32 0.23
N GLU A 119 -26.92 22.22 1.27
CA GLU A 119 -27.46 21.05 1.98
C GLU A 119 -28.21 19.97 1.18
N SER A 120 -27.99 18.78 1.63
CA SER A 120 -28.65 17.46 1.54
C SER A 120 -30.12 17.39 1.08
N LYS A 121 -30.37 17.21 -0.20
CA LYS A 121 -31.41 16.34 -0.80
C LYS A 121 -31.46 16.41 -2.34
N THR A 122 -30.74 17.34 -2.93
CA THR A 122 -30.54 17.45 -4.39
C THR A 122 -29.27 16.72 -4.85
N GLN A 123 -28.50 16.21 -3.91
CA GLN A 123 -27.11 15.75 -4.13
C GLN A 123 -26.96 14.46 -4.94
N ALA A 124 -27.94 13.60 -5.03
CA ALA A 124 -27.79 12.34 -5.77
C ALA A 124 -27.92 12.55 -7.30
N ALA A 125 -28.85 13.41 -7.72
CA ALA A 125 -29.05 13.73 -9.14
C ALA A 125 -27.92 14.62 -9.68
N ASP A 126 -27.44 15.57 -8.86
CA ASP A 126 -26.32 16.44 -9.21
C ASP A 126 -25.00 15.65 -9.30
N LEU A 127 -24.79 14.66 -8.41
CA LEU A 127 -23.62 13.77 -8.44
C LEU A 127 -23.60 12.86 -9.66
N GLU A 128 -24.76 12.38 -10.13
CA GLU A 128 -24.82 11.60 -11.37
C GLU A 128 -24.57 12.45 -12.60
N GLN A 129 -25.05 13.69 -12.63
CA GLN A 129 -24.73 14.63 -13.69
C GLN A 129 -23.24 15.00 -13.71
N ILE A 130 -22.66 15.29 -12.56
CA ILE A 130 -21.22 15.56 -12.43
C ILE A 130 -20.39 14.36 -12.89
N LYS A 131 -20.81 13.13 -12.55
CA LYS A 131 -20.14 11.89 -13.02
C LYS A 131 -20.24 11.71 -14.53
N LYS A 132 -21.32 12.16 -15.18
CA LYS A 132 -21.45 12.14 -16.64
C LYS A 132 -20.64 13.23 -17.32
N GLU A 133 -20.57 14.41 -16.74
CA GLU A 133 -19.81 15.53 -17.29
C GLU A 133 -18.30 15.44 -17.05
N HIS A 134 -17.90 14.92 -15.88
CA HIS A 134 -16.52 14.81 -15.44
C HIS A 134 -16.26 13.46 -14.76
N PRO A 135 -16.25 12.34 -15.52
CA PRO A 135 -16.23 11.00 -14.94
C PRO A 135 -14.97 10.71 -14.12
N LEU A 136 -13.83 11.25 -14.48
CA LEU A 136 -12.58 11.10 -13.73
C LEU A 136 -12.53 12.08 -12.55
N LEU A 137 -12.85 13.36 -12.79
CA LEU A 137 -12.73 14.41 -11.78
C LEU A 137 -13.84 14.35 -10.71
N ALA A 138 -14.93 13.66 -10.96
CA ALA A 138 -15.97 13.40 -9.96
C ALA A 138 -15.51 12.45 -8.86
N VAL A 139 -14.61 11.51 -9.17
CA VAL A 139 -14.09 10.51 -8.24
C VAL A 139 -12.67 10.83 -7.77
N LEU A 140 -11.90 11.59 -8.55
CA LEU A 140 -10.55 12.05 -8.24
C LEU A 140 -10.55 13.55 -7.94
N GLN A 141 -10.41 13.93 -6.70
CA GLN A 141 -10.23 15.32 -6.28
C GLN A 141 -8.81 15.76 -6.60
N VAL A 142 -8.65 16.62 -7.61
CA VAL A 142 -7.34 17.15 -7.99
C VAL A 142 -6.80 18.05 -6.88
N ASN A 143 -5.50 17.97 -6.60
CA ASN A 143 -4.83 18.78 -5.60
C ASN A 143 -4.89 20.28 -5.96
N PRO A 144 -5.61 21.10 -5.19
CA PRO A 144 -5.80 22.51 -5.51
C PRO A 144 -4.54 23.35 -5.36
N SER A 145 -3.57 22.90 -4.56
CA SER A 145 -2.32 23.63 -4.36
C SER A 145 -1.39 23.57 -5.58
N GLY A 146 -1.53 22.57 -6.41
CA GLY A 146 -0.67 22.33 -7.57
C GLY A 146 0.80 22.11 -7.24
N GLN A 147 1.17 22.08 -5.95
CA GLN A 147 2.53 21.89 -5.49
C GLN A 147 2.75 20.46 -4.99
N GLY A 148 3.99 19.99 -5.11
CA GLY A 148 4.38 18.66 -4.68
C GLY A 148 3.95 17.55 -5.65
N PRO A 149 4.24 16.28 -5.30
CA PRO A 149 4.03 15.13 -6.16
C PRO A 149 2.61 14.55 -6.09
N VAL A 150 1.78 14.99 -5.14
CA VAL A 150 0.40 14.53 -4.98
C VAL A 150 -0.50 15.25 -5.97
N VAL A 151 -1.02 14.53 -6.95
CA VAL A 151 -1.88 15.10 -8.00
C VAL A 151 -3.35 15.12 -7.64
N GLY A 152 -3.77 14.26 -6.72
CA GLY A 152 -5.16 14.22 -6.29
C GLY A 152 -5.39 13.25 -5.13
N TYR A 153 -6.62 13.26 -4.68
CA TYR A 153 -7.13 12.47 -3.56
C TYR A 153 -8.36 11.71 -4.02
N ALA A 154 -8.49 10.46 -3.60
CA ALA A 154 -9.68 9.68 -3.90
C ALA A 154 -10.06 8.75 -2.75
N ASN A 155 -11.35 8.41 -2.67
CA ASN A 155 -11.84 7.45 -1.70
C ASN A 155 -11.35 6.04 -2.08
N TYR A 156 -11.08 5.20 -1.09
CA TYR A 156 -10.68 3.81 -1.29
C TYR A 156 -11.60 3.03 -2.24
N LYS A 157 -12.91 3.30 -2.17
CA LYS A 157 -13.91 2.61 -3.01
C LYS A 157 -13.76 2.94 -4.50
N ASP A 158 -13.32 4.16 -4.79
CA ASP A 158 -13.24 4.68 -6.16
C ASP A 158 -11.87 4.40 -6.81
N THR A 159 -10.89 3.92 -6.04
CA THR A 159 -9.53 3.65 -6.54
C THR A 159 -9.50 2.62 -7.67
N ALA A 160 -10.38 1.61 -7.62
CA ALA A 160 -10.48 0.58 -8.66
C ALA A 160 -10.99 1.18 -9.99
N ASP A 161 -12.00 2.03 -9.93
CA ASP A 161 -12.56 2.70 -11.11
C ASP A 161 -11.57 3.69 -11.70
N ILE A 162 -10.89 4.48 -10.86
CA ILE A 162 -9.82 5.38 -11.30
C ILE A 162 -8.71 4.60 -12.00
N ASN A 163 -8.25 3.49 -11.43
CA ASN A 163 -7.22 2.64 -12.06
C ASN A 163 -7.70 2.10 -13.41
N LYS A 164 -8.96 1.68 -13.52
CA LYS A 164 -9.56 1.22 -14.77
C LYS A 164 -9.56 2.33 -15.82
N TYR A 165 -9.99 3.55 -15.48
CA TYR A 165 -9.99 4.69 -16.38
C TYR A 165 -8.58 5.07 -16.83
N LEU A 166 -7.63 5.16 -15.91
CA LEU A 166 -6.25 5.49 -16.20
C LEU A 166 -5.49 4.40 -16.96
N SER A 167 -5.98 3.16 -16.96
CA SER A 167 -5.38 2.04 -17.71
C SER A 167 -5.87 1.94 -19.16
N MET A 168 -6.89 2.70 -19.55
CA MET A 168 -7.40 2.71 -20.92
C MET A 168 -6.33 3.23 -21.90
N PRO A 169 -6.08 2.55 -23.02
CA PRO A 169 -5.02 2.95 -23.96
C PRO A 169 -5.25 4.33 -24.55
N GLU A 170 -6.52 4.74 -24.75
CA GLU A 170 -6.90 6.04 -25.24
C GLU A 170 -6.54 7.17 -24.24
N ILE A 171 -6.67 6.90 -22.94
CA ILE A 171 -6.31 7.82 -21.86
C ILE A 171 -4.79 7.86 -21.69
N GLN A 172 -4.14 6.71 -21.77
CA GLN A 172 -2.68 6.65 -21.70
C GLN A 172 -2.00 7.39 -22.86
N ALA A 173 -2.63 7.47 -24.01
CA ALA A 173 -2.12 8.23 -25.16
C ALA A 173 -2.08 9.74 -24.92
N GLU A 174 -2.94 10.28 -24.04
CA GLU A 174 -2.94 11.71 -23.66
C GLU A 174 -1.90 12.04 -22.58
N MET A 175 -1.36 11.02 -21.90
CA MET A 175 -0.39 11.22 -20.83
C MET A 175 1.05 11.10 -21.34
N PRO A 176 2.01 11.81 -20.73
CA PRO A 176 3.41 11.61 -21.01
C PRO A 176 3.82 10.13 -20.80
N LYS A 177 4.61 9.59 -21.71
CA LYS A 177 5.05 8.18 -21.68
C LYS A 177 5.87 7.84 -20.43
N ASP A 178 6.51 8.81 -19.83
CA ASP A 178 7.31 8.73 -18.63
C ASP A 178 6.51 8.98 -17.34
N LEU A 179 5.23 9.39 -17.42
CA LEU A 179 4.35 9.55 -16.27
C LEU A 179 3.83 8.18 -15.80
N ARG A 180 3.95 7.96 -14.50
CA ARG A 180 3.33 6.83 -13.80
C ARG A 180 2.56 7.36 -12.58
N LEU A 181 1.35 6.89 -12.40
CA LEU A 181 0.53 7.25 -11.25
C LEU A 181 0.53 6.10 -10.26
N LYS A 182 0.79 6.39 -8.99
CA LYS A 182 0.84 5.39 -7.90
C LYS A 182 0.14 5.91 -6.66
N TRP A 183 -0.54 5.00 -5.97
CA TRP A 183 -1.26 5.31 -4.74
C TRP A 183 -0.33 5.33 -3.53
N GLY A 184 -0.65 6.19 -2.57
CA GLY A 184 -0.04 6.17 -1.25
C GLY A 184 -0.46 4.92 -0.47
N VAL A 185 0.40 4.43 0.40
CA VAL A 185 0.14 3.25 1.24
C VAL A 185 -0.76 3.57 2.43
N SER A 186 -0.66 4.79 2.96
CA SER A 186 -1.43 5.26 4.11
C SER A 186 -2.56 6.19 3.66
N PRO A 187 -3.70 6.17 4.37
CA PRO A 187 -4.74 7.17 4.14
C PRO A 187 -4.23 8.57 4.47
N PHE A 188 -4.88 9.56 3.87
CA PHE A 188 -4.58 10.97 4.08
C PHE A 188 -4.73 11.35 5.56
N GLU A 189 -3.72 12.01 6.13
CA GLU A 189 -3.62 12.29 7.58
C GLU A 189 -4.81 13.06 8.16
N TYR A 190 -5.38 13.96 7.35
CA TYR A 190 -6.49 14.83 7.79
C TYR A 190 -7.86 14.24 7.51
N ASP A 191 -7.96 13.00 7.01
CA ASP A 191 -9.24 12.32 6.83
C ASP A 191 -9.65 11.58 8.11
N PRO A 192 -10.68 12.05 8.84
CA PRO A 192 -11.12 11.44 10.10
C PRO A 192 -11.66 10.02 9.93
N LYS A 193 -12.02 9.62 8.71
CA LYS A 193 -12.52 8.27 8.39
C LYS A 193 -11.42 7.35 7.83
N ALA A 194 -10.21 7.87 7.58
CA ALA A 194 -9.08 7.15 6.99
C ALA A 194 -9.45 6.39 5.69
N GLN A 195 -10.29 6.98 4.85
CA GLN A 195 -10.80 6.37 3.62
C GLN A 195 -10.24 7.02 2.34
N THR A 196 -9.59 8.18 2.48
CA THR A 196 -9.04 8.95 1.36
C THR A 196 -7.57 8.63 1.18
N PHE A 197 -7.17 8.30 -0.04
CA PHE A 197 -5.79 7.99 -0.40
C PHE A 197 -5.25 9.03 -1.38
N GLU A 198 -3.96 9.27 -1.32
CA GLU A 198 -3.23 10.21 -2.17
C GLU A 198 -2.76 9.52 -3.44
N LEU A 199 -2.94 10.18 -4.59
CA LEU A 199 -2.42 9.75 -5.88
C LEU A 199 -1.17 10.57 -6.21
N TYR A 200 -0.06 9.87 -6.42
CA TYR A 200 1.24 10.46 -6.70
C TYR A 200 1.60 10.34 -8.18
N ALA A 201 2.20 11.40 -8.73
CA ALA A 201 2.79 11.41 -10.06
C ALA A 201 4.29 11.18 -9.98
N ILE A 202 4.74 10.04 -10.44
CA ILE A 202 6.16 9.69 -10.53
C ILE A 202 6.63 9.73 -11.98
N LYS A 203 7.93 9.97 -12.17
CA LYS A 203 8.57 10.10 -13.46
C LYS A 203 9.49 8.92 -13.73
N SER A 204 9.24 8.21 -14.83
CA SER A 204 10.08 7.11 -15.29
C SER A 204 11.16 7.65 -16.21
N THR A 205 12.31 7.99 -15.67
CA THR A 205 13.43 8.58 -16.41
C THR A 205 14.19 7.54 -17.23
N GLU A 206 14.21 6.30 -16.77
CA GLU A 206 14.91 5.20 -17.41
C GLU A 206 14.14 4.63 -18.61
N ARG A 207 14.84 4.38 -19.74
CA ARG A 207 14.22 3.80 -20.95
C ARG A 207 13.59 2.44 -20.74
N ASN A 208 14.03 1.70 -19.72
CA ASN A 208 13.53 0.38 -19.37
C ASN A 208 12.28 0.43 -18.47
N GLY A 209 11.76 1.61 -18.14
CA GLY A 209 10.66 1.78 -17.20
C GLY A 209 11.00 1.35 -15.77
N ARG A 210 12.27 1.19 -15.43
CA ARG A 210 12.75 0.90 -14.07
C ARG A 210 12.98 2.17 -13.29
N ALA A 211 13.05 2.03 -11.98
CA ALA A 211 13.42 3.14 -11.11
C ALA A 211 14.88 3.54 -11.33
N PRO A 212 15.20 4.84 -11.23
CA PRO A 212 16.58 5.33 -11.27
C PRO A 212 17.46 4.69 -10.20
N LEU A 213 16.88 4.33 -9.05
CA LEU A 213 17.57 3.63 -7.98
C LEU A 213 16.62 2.58 -7.37
N GLU A 214 17.09 1.35 -7.25
CA GLU A 214 16.38 0.22 -6.65
C GLU A 214 16.95 -0.10 -5.25
N GLY A 215 16.20 -0.85 -4.45
CA GLY A 215 16.57 -1.18 -3.07
C GLY A 215 17.70 -2.19 -2.90
N ASP A 216 18.22 -2.77 -3.98
CA ASP A 216 19.39 -3.67 -3.98
C ASP A 216 20.67 -2.98 -3.48
N VAL A 217 20.71 -1.66 -3.55
CA VAL A 217 21.82 -0.85 -3.04
C VAL A 217 21.74 -0.61 -1.52
N VAL A 218 20.64 -0.91 -0.86
CA VAL A 218 20.47 -0.73 0.58
C VAL A 218 21.16 -1.86 1.33
N VAL A 219 22.13 -1.51 2.17
CA VAL A 219 22.91 -2.46 2.97
C VAL A 219 22.33 -2.63 4.37
N ASN A 220 21.82 -1.56 4.94
CA ASN A 220 21.26 -1.58 6.29
C ASN A 220 20.09 -0.61 6.41
N ALA A 221 19.13 -0.96 7.26
CA ALA A 221 18.01 -0.11 7.63
C ALA A 221 17.68 -0.28 9.11
N LYS A 222 17.29 0.80 9.77
CA LYS A 222 16.89 0.82 11.19
C LYS A 222 15.70 1.75 11.38
N ASP A 223 14.82 1.37 12.29
CA ASP A 223 13.78 2.25 12.81
C ASP A 223 14.40 3.25 13.79
N GLU A 224 14.13 4.52 13.57
CA GLU A 224 14.61 5.63 14.37
C GLU A 224 13.51 6.68 14.50
N PHE A 225 13.76 7.73 15.28
CA PHE A 225 12.90 8.89 15.34
C PHE A 225 13.57 10.05 14.60
N ASP A 226 12.77 10.84 13.89
CA ASP A 226 13.26 12.05 13.26
C ASP A 226 13.52 13.16 14.29
N HIS A 227 14.00 14.33 13.83
CA HIS A 227 14.26 15.49 14.69
C HIS A 227 13.01 16.05 15.39
N TYR A 228 11.82 15.68 14.92
CA TYR A 228 10.53 16.06 15.49
C TYR A 228 9.94 14.98 16.40
N GLY A 229 10.66 13.88 16.63
CA GLY A 229 10.18 12.74 17.41
C GLY A 229 9.16 11.86 16.69
N LYS A 230 9.02 12.00 15.36
CA LYS A 230 8.15 11.12 14.55
C LYS A 230 8.92 9.86 14.13
N PRO A 231 8.24 8.70 14.06
CA PRO A 231 8.87 7.47 13.58
C PRO A 231 9.40 7.64 12.15
N ALA A 232 10.60 7.17 11.91
CA ALA A 232 11.28 7.24 10.63
C ALA A 232 12.16 6.00 10.43
N VAL A 233 12.63 5.78 9.21
CA VAL A 233 13.54 4.69 8.89
C VAL A 233 14.84 5.26 8.36
N SER A 234 15.92 5.03 9.10
CA SER A 234 17.28 5.33 8.65
C SER A 234 17.79 4.20 7.78
N MET A 235 18.37 4.53 6.62
CA MET A 235 18.96 3.56 5.71
C MET A 235 20.37 3.96 5.30
N SER A 236 21.21 2.96 5.04
CA SER A 236 22.54 3.15 4.46
C SER A 236 22.70 2.32 3.20
N MET A 237 23.34 2.91 2.21
CA MET A 237 23.58 2.35 0.88
C MET A 237 25.03 1.91 0.70
N ASN A 238 25.27 0.99 -0.22
CA ASN A 238 26.62 0.64 -0.65
C ASN A 238 27.24 1.80 -1.46
N THR A 239 28.51 1.67 -1.83
CA THR A 239 29.28 2.73 -2.51
C THR A 239 28.65 3.13 -3.85
N ASP A 240 28.12 2.17 -4.60
CA ASP A 240 27.50 2.46 -5.91
C ASP A 240 26.14 3.12 -5.74
N GLY A 241 25.34 2.66 -4.75
CA GLY A 241 24.11 3.29 -4.35
C GLY A 241 24.31 4.72 -3.88
N ALA A 242 25.32 4.97 -3.04
CA ALA A 242 25.66 6.30 -2.56
C ALA A 242 25.99 7.27 -3.70
N ARG A 243 26.72 6.83 -4.72
CA ARG A 243 27.02 7.66 -5.90
C ARG A 243 25.77 7.99 -6.71
N ARG A 244 24.94 6.97 -7.00
CA ARG A 244 23.68 7.15 -7.74
C ARG A 244 22.70 8.03 -6.95
N TRP A 245 22.64 7.83 -5.63
CA TRP A 245 21.80 8.62 -4.74
C TRP A 245 22.23 10.08 -4.69
N ALA A 246 23.55 10.35 -4.60
CA ALA A 246 24.09 11.70 -4.68
C ALA A 246 23.72 12.39 -6.00
N GLN A 247 23.85 11.67 -7.13
CA GLN A 247 23.47 12.20 -8.43
C GLN A 247 21.97 12.48 -8.54
N LEU A 248 21.13 11.53 -8.08
CA LEU A 248 19.67 11.65 -8.09
C LEU A 248 19.21 12.82 -7.21
N THR A 249 19.72 12.94 -5.99
CA THR A 249 19.38 14.04 -5.08
C THR A 249 19.88 15.38 -5.60
N LYS A 250 21.09 15.45 -6.20
CA LYS A 250 21.60 16.65 -6.83
C LYS A 250 20.72 17.20 -7.95
N GLN A 251 20.19 16.30 -8.82
CA GLN A 251 19.31 16.66 -9.94
C GLN A 251 17.91 17.08 -9.48
N ASN A 252 17.52 16.66 -8.29
CA ASN A 252 16.18 16.88 -7.75
C ASN A 252 16.16 17.80 -6.51
N VAL A 253 17.15 18.66 -6.34
CA VAL A 253 17.14 19.68 -5.27
C VAL A 253 15.92 20.58 -5.46
N GLY A 254 15.13 20.78 -4.39
CA GLY A 254 13.87 21.52 -4.39
C GLY A 254 12.67 20.75 -4.94
N LYS A 255 12.85 19.49 -5.37
CA LYS A 255 11.78 18.57 -5.78
C LYS A 255 11.65 17.42 -4.81
N ALA A 256 10.55 16.68 -4.89
CA ALA A 256 10.36 15.47 -4.10
C ALA A 256 10.94 14.25 -4.83
N ILE A 257 11.40 13.26 -4.06
CA ILE A 257 11.71 11.91 -4.54
C ILE A 257 10.74 10.95 -3.87
N ALA A 258 9.97 10.23 -4.68
CA ALA A 258 9.04 9.24 -4.17
C ALA A 258 9.76 7.94 -3.81
N ILE A 259 9.46 7.46 -2.62
CA ILE A 259 9.93 6.17 -2.09
C ILE A 259 8.78 5.18 -2.24
N VAL A 260 8.93 4.28 -3.17
CA VAL A 260 7.90 3.29 -3.54
C VAL A 260 8.35 1.92 -3.06
N LEU A 261 7.46 1.22 -2.40
CA LEU A 261 7.67 -0.17 -1.99
C LEU A 261 6.50 -1.01 -2.48
N ASP A 262 6.80 -2.07 -3.22
CA ASP A 262 5.81 -2.99 -3.79
C ASP A 262 4.69 -2.29 -4.57
N GLY A 263 5.02 -1.19 -5.24
CA GLY A 263 4.09 -0.45 -6.10
C GLY A 263 3.31 0.67 -5.42
N TYR A 264 3.40 0.84 -4.10
CA TYR A 264 2.76 1.91 -3.33
C TYR A 264 3.78 2.94 -2.85
N VAL A 265 3.37 4.20 -2.84
CA VAL A 265 4.21 5.30 -2.34
C VAL A 265 4.11 5.34 -0.81
N TYR A 266 5.23 5.16 -0.15
CA TYR A 266 5.33 5.25 1.30
C TYR A 266 5.59 6.67 1.77
N SER A 267 6.38 7.40 1.01
CA SER A 267 6.74 8.78 1.31
C SER A 267 7.30 9.46 0.06
N ALA A 268 7.21 10.78 0.00
CA ALA A 268 7.81 11.58 -1.06
C ALA A 268 8.42 12.86 -0.47
N PRO A 269 9.56 12.74 0.28
CA PRO A 269 10.22 13.87 0.90
C PRO A 269 10.84 14.81 -0.13
N ASN A 270 10.84 16.11 0.17
CA ASN A 270 11.57 17.09 -0.62
C ASN A 270 13.08 16.98 -0.39
N VAL A 271 13.83 17.11 -1.45
CA VAL A 271 15.29 17.10 -1.41
C VAL A 271 15.78 18.53 -1.15
N ASN A 272 16.35 18.75 0.02
CA ASN A 272 16.88 20.08 0.40
C ASN A 272 18.27 20.32 -0.16
N GLN A 273 19.09 19.27 -0.25
CA GLN A 273 20.47 19.33 -0.74
C GLN A 273 20.95 17.98 -1.27
N GLU A 274 22.06 17.96 -1.98
CA GLU A 274 22.75 16.74 -2.42
C GLU A 274 23.16 15.89 -1.20
N ILE A 275 22.87 14.57 -1.25
CA ILE A 275 23.20 13.62 -0.20
C ILE A 275 24.31 12.69 -0.68
N THR A 276 25.56 13.02 -0.31
CA THR A 276 26.77 12.33 -0.81
C THR A 276 27.15 11.09 0.00
N GLY A 277 26.68 10.97 1.26
CA GLY A 277 27.14 9.93 2.20
C GLY A 277 26.44 8.58 2.10
N GLY A 278 25.43 8.43 1.21
CA GLY A 278 24.64 7.18 1.09
C GLY A 278 23.78 6.85 2.32
N ASN A 279 23.77 7.71 3.34
CA ASN A 279 22.88 7.61 4.49
C ASN A 279 21.68 8.52 4.26
N SER A 280 20.49 7.98 4.42
CA SER A 280 19.25 8.72 4.23
C SER A 280 18.22 8.28 5.24
N GLN A 281 17.29 9.17 5.54
CA GLN A 281 16.18 8.89 6.43
C GLN A 281 14.87 8.99 5.65
N ILE A 282 14.07 7.93 5.71
CA ILE A 282 12.72 7.88 5.17
C ILE A 282 11.81 8.44 6.25
N THR A 283 11.29 9.63 6.03
CA THR A 283 10.30 10.27 6.89
C THR A 283 8.91 10.17 6.25
N GLY A 284 7.88 10.03 7.06
CA GLY A 284 6.50 9.92 6.60
C GLY A 284 5.54 9.76 7.76
N HIS A 285 4.27 9.47 7.47
CA HIS A 285 3.25 9.22 8.48
C HIS A 285 3.27 7.76 8.92
N PHE A 286 4.35 7.35 9.60
CA PHE A 286 4.50 5.98 10.09
C PHE A 286 4.08 5.87 11.55
N THR A 287 3.43 4.75 11.90
CA THR A 287 3.42 4.28 13.28
C THR A 287 4.78 3.67 13.64
N PRO A 288 5.17 3.59 14.92
CA PRO A 288 6.42 2.93 15.33
C PRO A 288 6.53 1.49 14.80
N GLU A 289 5.40 0.76 14.78
CA GLU A 289 5.36 -0.59 14.24
C GLU A 289 5.59 -0.62 12.73
N GLN A 290 4.98 0.30 11.99
CA GLN A 290 5.18 0.40 10.54
C GLN A 290 6.61 0.75 10.18
N ALA A 291 7.24 1.67 10.92
CA ALA A 291 8.65 2.02 10.71
C ALA A 291 9.57 0.82 10.97
N LYS A 292 9.32 0.05 12.04
CA LYS A 292 10.04 -1.16 12.37
C LYS A 292 9.86 -2.25 11.30
N ASP A 293 8.64 -2.46 10.83
CA ASP A 293 8.36 -3.44 9.78
C ASP A 293 9.06 -3.06 8.48
N LEU A 294 8.98 -1.78 8.08
CA LEU A 294 9.66 -1.25 6.92
C LEU A 294 11.18 -1.44 7.03
N ALA A 295 11.78 -1.10 8.17
CA ALA A 295 13.20 -1.32 8.41
C ALA A 295 13.59 -2.79 8.30
N ASN A 296 12.80 -3.70 8.85
CA ASN A 296 13.03 -5.15 8.77
C ASN A 296 12.94 -5.65 7.31
N VAL A 297 11.94 -5.20 6.57
CA VAL A 297 11.74 -5.53 5.15
C VAL A 297 12.94 -5.05 4.32
N LEU A 298 13.34 -3.79 4.47
CA LEU A 298 14.49 -3.19 3.76
C LEU A 298 15.79 -3.94 4.08
N LYS A 299 16.02 -4.26 5.34
CA LYS A 299 17.21 -4.97 5.80
C LYS A 299 17.25 -6.44 5.35
N SER A 300 16.09 -7.09 5.14
CA SER A 300 16.01 -8.46 4.62
C SER A 300 16.25 -8.55 3.12
N GLY A 301 16.14 -7.43 2.42
CA GLY A 301 16.36 -7.33 0.98
C GLY A 301 15.18 -7.78 0.14
N LYS A 302 15.31 -7.53 -1.17
CA LYS A 302 14.32 -7.86 -2.20
C LYS A 302 14.21 -9.38 -2.37
N MET A 303 12.99 -9.89 -2.44
CA MET A 303 12.76 -11.28 -2.85
C MET A 303 13.01 -11.43 -4.36
N PRO A 304 13.81 -12.39 -4.78
CA PRO A 304 14.09 -12.62 -6.19
C PRO A 304 12.88 -13.14 -6.97
N ALA A 305 11.91 -13.73 -6.27
CA ALA A 305 10.63 -14.15 -6.83
C ALA A 305 9.51 -13.82 -5.84
N PRO A 306 8.37 -13.27 -6.32
CA PRO A 306 7.23 -12.98 -5.45
C PRO A 306 6.70 -14.29 -4.84
N ALA A 307 6.37 -14.26 -3.55
CA ALA A 307 5.76 -15.38 -2.86
C ALA A 307 4.24 -15.18 -2.79
N HIS A 308 3.49 -16.25 -3.05
CA HIS A 308 2.05 -16.25 -2.91
C HIS A 308 1.64 -17.33 -1.90
N ILE A 309 0.75 -16.96 -0.98
CA ILE A 309 0.17 -17.92 -0.05
C ILE A 309 -0.80 -18.81 -0.83
N VAL A 310 -0.48 -20.11 -0.89
CA VAL A 310 -1.30 -21.12 -1.58
C VAL A 310 -2.35 -21.68 -0.62
N GLN A 311 -1.96 -21.86 0.64
CA GLN A 311 -2.81 -22.39 1.70
C GLN A 311 -2.45 -21.70 3.00
N GLU A 312 -3.44 -21.42 3.81
CA GLU A 312 -3.28 -20.81 5.13
C GLU A 312 -4.27 -21.47 6.08
N ASP A 313 -3.74 -22.00 7.18
CA ASP A 313 -4.53 -22.60 8.25
C ASP A 313 -4.24 -21.83 9.54
N ILE A 314 -5.25 -21.17 10.09
CA ILE A 314 -5.15 -20.45 11.35
C ILE A 314 -5.73 -21.31 12.47
N VAL A 315 -4.87 -21.83 13.31
CA VAL A 315 -5.29 -22.56 14.50
C VAL A 315 -5.58 -21.56 15.61
N GLY A 316 -6.85 -21.35 15.88
CA GLY A 316 -7.30 -20.40 16.91
C GLY A 316 -6.91 -20.88 18.33
N PRO A 317 -6.78 -19.94 19.30
CA PRO A 317 -6.47 -20.25 20.70
C PRO A 317 -7.54 -21.10 21.41
N SER A 318 -8.73 -21.22 20.82
CA SER A 318 -9.83 -22.02 21.36
C SER A 318 -9.52 -23.52 21.52
N LEU A 319 -8.74 -24.10 20.60
CA LEU A 319 -8.30 -25.51 20.68
C LEU A 319 -7.32 -25.73 21.84
N GLY A 320 -6.38 -24.79 22.03
CA GLY A 320 -5.47 -24.81 23.18
C GLY A 320 -6.21 -24.62 24.50
N GLN A 321 -7.17 -23.71 24.56
CA GLN A 321 -7.94 -23.44 25.77
C GLN A 321 -8.83 -24.63 26.17
N ALA A 322 -9.44 -25.29 25.20
CA ALA A 322 -10.23 -26.51 25.45
C ALA A 322 -9.35 -27.64 26.02
N SER A 323 -8.17 -27.84 25.46
CA SER A 323 -7.22 -28.84 25.93
C SER A 323 -6.68 -28.54 27.34
N ILE A 324 -6.39 -27.25 27.62
CA ILE A 324 -5.94 -26.81 28.95
C ILE A 324 -7.08 -27.02 29.96
N ASN A 325 -8.31 -26.64 29.65
CA ASN A 325 -9.44 -26.82 30.54
C ASN A 325 -9.75 -28.29 30.80
N ALA A 326 -9.64 -29.16 29.79
CA ALA A 326 -9.78 -30.59 29.94
C ALA A 326 -8.66 -31.19 30.82
N GLY A 327 -7.41 -30.73 30.65
CA GLY A 327 -6.27 -31.11 31.47
C GLY A 327 -6.45 -30.70 32.95
N ILE A 328 -6.85 -29.47 33.21
CA ILE A 328 -7.13 -28.97 34.57
C ILE A 328 -8.25 -29.80 35.21
N MET A 329 -9.35 -30.04 34.49
CA MET A 329 -10.47 -30.82 34.99
C MET A 329 -10.02 -32.26 35.36
N SER A 330 -9.23 -32.91 34.48
CA SER A 330 -8.68 -34.25 34.75
C SER A 330 -7.78 -34.26 36.00
N PHE A 331 -6.95 -33.22 36.16
CA PHE A 331 -6.08 -33.07 37.32
C PHE A 331 -6.88 -32.92 38.62
N VAL A 332 -7.93 -32.08 38.63
CA VAL A 332 -8.82 -31.86 39.78
C VAL A 332 -9.51 -33.18 40.16
N VAL A 333 -10.05 -33.92 39.20
CA VAL A 333 -10.70 -35.23 39.45
C VAL A 333 -9.69 -36.24 40.05
N ALA A 334 -8.49 -36.32 39.50
CA ALA A 334 -7.44 -37.20 40.01
C ALA A 334 -7.04 -36.85 41.46
N LEU A 335 -6.95 -35.56 41.77
CA LEU A 335 -6.61 -35.08 43.12
C LEU A 335 -7.72 -35.40 44.11
N ILE A 336 -8.99 -35.24 43.75
CA ILE A 336 -10.14 -35.61 44.59
C ILE A 336 -10.16 -37.11 44.87
N LEU A 337 -9.93 -37.94 43.85
CA LEU A 337 -9.85 -39.40 44.00
C LEU A 337 -8.72 -39.79 44.93
N LEU A 338 -7.57 -39.16 44.81
CA LEU A 338 -6.41 -39.40 45.67
C LEU A 338 -6.72 -39.01 47.14
N MET A 339 -7.37 -37.84 47.33
CA MET A 339 -7.79 -37.44 48.66
C MET A 339 -8.77 -38.47 49.30
N ILE A 340 -9.78 -38.93 48.54
CA ILE A 340 -10.72 -39.95 49.02
C ILE A 340 -10.00 -41.23 49.38
N TYR A 341 -9.05 -41.68 48.54
CA TYR A 341 -8.23 -42.84 48.82
C TYR A 341 -7.40 -42.68 50.10
N MET A 342 -6.73 -41.52 50.28
CA MET A 342 -5.91 -41.25 51.47
C MET A 342 -6.78 -41.16 52.73
N CYS A 343 -7.96 -40.52 52.67
CA CYS A 343 -8.88 -40.50 53.79
C CYS A 343 -9.43 -41.90 54.17
N SER A 344 -9.63 -42.78 53.19
CA SER A 344 -10.06 -44.15 53.41
C SER A 344 -9.01 -45.00 54.05
N MET A 345 -7.72 -44.84 53.69
CA MET A 345 -6.62 -45.64 54.19
C MET A 345 -6.08 -45.17 55.56
N TYR A 346 -6.01 -43.86 55.78
CA TYR A 346 -5.35 -43.24 56.92
C TYR A 346 -6.29 -42.56 57.93
N GLY A 347 -7.58 -42.50 57.60
CA GLY A 347 -8.54 -41.75 58.37
C GLY A 347 -8.65 -40.30 57.99
N PHE A 348 -9.74 -39.61 58.42
CA PHE A 348 -10.12 -38.27 57.88
C PHE A 348 -9.08 -37.17 58.20
N ILE A 349 -8.53 -37.16 59.44
CA ILE A 349 -7.57 -36.11 59.85
C ILE A 349 -6.19 -36.26 59.21
N PRO A 350 -5.52 -37.43 59.18
CA PRO A 350 -4.23 -37.56 58.54
C PRO A 350 -4.30 -37.73 57.00
N GLY A 351 -5.50 -37.99 56.46
CA GLY A 351 -5.68 -38.20 55.00
C GLY A 351 -5.97 -36.90 54.21
N MET A 352 -6.27 -35.80 54.88
CA MET A 352 -6.51 -34.49 54.31
C MET A 352 -5.26 -33.60 54.46
#